data_89cc2c55665c2f3c9dd1fdbb0ec495c9
#
_entry.id   89cc2c55665c2f3c9dd1fdbb0ec495c9
#
_cell.length_a   1.000
_cell.length_b   1.000
_cell.length_c   1.000
_cell.angle_alpha   90.00
_cell.angle_beta   90.00
_cell.angle_gamma   90.00
#
_symmetry.space_group_name_H-M   'P 1'
#
loop_
_entity.id
_entity.type
_entity.pdbx_description
1 polymer ?
#
loop_
_entity_poly.entity_id
_entity_poly.type
_entity_poly.pdbx_seq_one_letter_code
_entity_poly.pdbx_strand_id
1 'polypeptide(L)'
;MTAASFIGFMGFTLVMPFLPLYFRQLGVTSVGEIAMWSGLSLGVTPALTALLSPFWGRLADRYGRKIMVERSLGSFVVIMAATAFVTRAWHVFALRAVQGLFAGYGSLTLTMAADSAAEGRMAQSIGLVQTAQRLGPALGPVFGGTLAALVGLRHAFLVAAGFYAAAVALVFILYDERLVHAHAPEKPAGGAITFRSVLAFENFLVMSAVIFGLQFVDRSFGPVLPLYVGILGVPGSRAALISGILFSVAAGAGALGHHYCAALLRKISAPRLIVFAALIAGAGATIYAVAHTVWWLYLATPLFGIAIGAGMTASYTAAAEVIPPNARGVGFGLLTTSSLVGLAVSPVVAGFLGAWSIRSVFALDAAALAAVAFGVRLAAGGVPQGQLPIPNSQLPN
;
A
#
# COMPACT_ATOMS: atom_id res chain seq x y z
N MET A 1 -12.61 9.99 -13.18
CA MET A 1 -12.13 9.30 -11.97
C MET A 1 -10.73 8.71 -12.14
N THR A 2 -10.41 8.01 -13.22
CA THR A 2 -9.09 7.37 -13.45
C THR A 2 -7.92 8.34 -13.33
N ALA A 3 -7.95 9.48 -14.05
CA ALA A 3 -6.88 10.49 -13.99
C ALA A 3 -6.74 11.12 -12.59
N ALA A 4 -7.84 11.47 -11.94
CA ALA A 4 -7.82 12.01 -10.58
C ALA A 4 -7.25 11.02 -9.56
N SER A 5 -7.60 9.72 -9.68
CA SER A 5 -7.01 8.66 -8.85
C SER A 5 -5.51 8.51 -9.11
N PHE A 6 -5.09 8.48 -10.36
CA PHE A 6 -3.67 8.40 -10.72
C PHE A 6 -2.87 9.54 -10.08
N ILE A 7 -3.31 10.79 -10.30
CA ILE A 7 -2.63 11.98 -9.77
C ILE A 7 -2.64 11.98 -8.24
N GLY A 8 -3.77 11.66 -7.62
CA GLY A 8 -3.89 11.64 -6.17
C GLY A 8 -2.99 10.58 -5.51
N PHE A 9 -2.95 9.36 -6.03
CA PHE A 9 -2.08 8.30 -5.52
C PHE A 9 -0.60 8.54 -5.84
N MET A 10 -0.28 9.13 -6.99
CA MET A 10 1.06 9.56 -7.33
C MET A 10 1.56 10.64 -6.35
N GLY A 11 0.73 11.66 -6.07
CA GLY A 11 1.06 12.71 -5.10
C GLY A 11 1.29 12.19 -3.68
N PHE A 12 0.57 11.12 -3.28
CA PHE A 12 0.77 10.50 -1.97
C PHE A 12 2.15 9.85 -1.83
N THR A 13 2.62 9.14 -2.84
CA THR A 13 3.90 8.43 -2.81
C THR A 13 5.09 9.26 -3.26
N LEU A 14 4.84 10.38 -3.93
CA LEU A 14 5.86 11.32 -4.38
C LEU A 14 6.79 11.79 -3.24
N VAL A 15 6.24 11.94 -2.03
CA VAL A 15 6.98 12.45 -0.87
C VAL A 15 7.87 11.41 -0.21
N MET A 16 7.62 10.11 -0.43
CA MET A 16 8.33 9.02 0.26
C MET A 16 9.87 9.10 0.15
N PRO A 17 10.48 9.32 -1.04
CA PRO A 17 11.94 9.25 -1.17
C PRO A 17 12.68 10.43 -0.54
N PHE A 18 12.00 11.52 -0.23
CA PHE A 18 12.67 12.70 0.30
C PHE A 18 12.18 13.14 1.69
N LEU A 19 11.16 12.53 2.24
CA LEU A 19 10.65 12.88 3.57
C LEU A 19 11.73 12.77 4.67
N PRO A 20 12.54 11.69 4.76
CA PRO A 20 13.62 11.62 5.73
C PRO A 20 14.68 12.70 5.53
N LEU A 21 14.99 13.05 4.29
CA LEU A 21 15.93 14.12 3.95
C LEU A 21 15.37 15.49 4.33
N TYR A 22 14.05 15.66 4.27
CA TYR A 22 13.40 16.88 4.70
C TYR A 22 13.52 17.10 6.22
N PHE A 23 13.42 16.06 7.04
CA PHE A 23 13.66 16.17 8.48
C PHE A 23 15.10 16.65 8.78
N ARG A 24 16.08 16.19 8.00
CA ARG A 24 17.45 16.71 8.10
C ARG A 24 17.51 18.20 7.78
N GLN A 25 16.80 18.67 6.75
CA GLN A 25 16.73 20.10 6.40
C GLN A 25 16.04 20.93 7.49
N LEU A 26 15.12 20.33 8.26
CA LEU A 26 14.46 20.98 9.41
C LEU A 26 15.31 20.99 10.68
N GLY A 27 16.59 20.61 10.60
CA GLY A 27 17.55 20.68 11.70
C GLY A 27 17.63 19.41 12.55
N VAL A 28 17.00 18.30 12.17
CA VAL A 28 17.22 17.02 12.85
C VAL A 28 18.54 16.44 12.36
N THR A 29 19.53 16.30 13.28
CA THR A 29 20.90 15.89 12.92
C THR A 29 21.14 14.39 13.09
N SER A 30 20.50 13.76 14.08
CA SER A 30 20.65 12.34 14.35
C SER A 30 19.91 11.49 13.29
N VAL A 31 20.62 10.54 12.70
CA VAL A 31 20.04 9.58 11.73
C VAL A 31 18.90 8.79 12.37
N GLY A 32 19.05 8.43 13.65
CA GLY A 32 18.02 7.72 14.42
C GLY A 32 16.76 8.55 14.61
N GLU A 33 16.88 9.82 14.99
CA GLU A 33 15.74 10.72 15.13
C GLU A 33 15.04 10.97 13.79
N ILE A 34 15.79 11.10 12.68
CA ILE A 34 15.24 11.23 11.34
C ILE A 34 14.43 9.98 10.99
N ALA A 35 14.96 8.78 11.27
CA ALA A 35 14.25 7.52 11.00
C ALA A 35 12.96 7.43 11.83
N MET A 36 13.02 7.79 13.11
CA MET A 36 11.86 7.82 14.03
C MET A 36 10.78 8.78 13.55
N TRP A 37 11.12 10.05 13.28
CA TRP A 37 10.15 11.04 12.76
C TRP A 37 9.56 10.64 11.43
N SER A 38 10.37 10.04 10.54
CA SER A 38 9.91 9.51 9.24
C SER A 38 8.91 8.36 9.43
N GLY A 39 9.24 7.41 10.30
CA GLY A 39 8.38 6.28 10.62
C GLY A 39 7.04 6.71 11.20
N LEU A 40 7.06 7.57 12.22
CA LEU A 40 5.84 8.14 12.83
C LEU A 40 4.98 8.89 11.79
N SER A 41 5.62 9.73 10.96
CA SER A 41 4.90 10.52 9.95
C SER A 41 4.32 9.69 8.81
N LEU A 42 4.99 8.61 8.40
CA LEU A 42 4.49 7.70 7.38
C LEU A 42 3.43 6.74 7.91
N GLY A 43 3.50 6.37 9.19
CA GLY A 43 2.55 5.44 9.82
C GLY A 43 1.26 6.10 10.28
N VAL A 44 1.31 7.36 10.78
CA VAL A 44 0.13 8.04 11.35
C VAL A 44 -0.97 8.27 10.32
N THR A 45 -0.61 8.62 9.08
CA THR A 45 -1.58 8.87 8.01
C THR A 45 -2.44 7.63 7.70
N PRO A 46 -1.87 6.45 7.36
CA PRO A 46 -2.68 5.26 7.09
C PRO A 46 -3.40 4.75 8.35
N ALA A 47 -2.84 4.92 9.55
CA ALA A 47 -3.49 4.54 10.79
C ALA A 47 -4.80 5.31 11.00
N LEU A 48 -4.76 6.64 10.91
CA LEU A 48 -5.94 7.49 11.04
C LEU A 48 -6.92 7.30 9.88
N THR A 49 -6.41 7.09 8.67
CA THR A 49 -7.25 6.77 7.49
C THR A 49 -8.04 5.49 7.72
N ALA A 50 -7.39 4.42 8.19
CA ALA A 50 -8.05 3.14 8.46
C ALA A 50 -9.12 3.27 9.54
N LEU A 51 -8.80 3.98 10.63
CA LEU A 51 -9.70 4.21 11.76
C LEU A 51 -10.95 5.00 11.34
N LEU A 52 -10.79 6.03 10.50
CA LEU A 52 -11.86 6.95 10.12
C LEU A 52 -12.57 6.57 8.82
N SER A 53 -12.06 5.58 8.08
CA SER A 53 -12.66 5.15 6.80
C SER A 53 -14.15 4.80 6.90
N PRO A 54 -14.64 4.06 7.94
CA PRO A 54 -16.07 3.77 8.07
C PRO A 54 -16.92 5.01 8.36
N PHE A 55 -16.36 5.99 9.06
CA PHE A 55 -17.03 7.27 9.33
C PHE A 55 -17.22 8.07 8.04
N TRP A 56 -16.14 8.23 7.25
CA TRP A 56 -16.18 8.96 5.98
C TRP A 56 -17.02 8.25 4.92
N GLY A 57 -17.07 6.91 4.91
CA GLY A 57 -17.97 6.15 4.05
C GLY A 57 -19.43 6.49 4.30
N ARG A 58 -19.86 6.46 5.56
CA ARG A 58 -21.25 6.83 5.94
C ARG A 58 -21.58 8.28 5.60
N LEU A 59 -20.61 9.17 5.74
CA LEU A 59 -20.81 10.59 5.41
C LEU A 59 -20.92 10.79 3.88
N ALA A 60 -20.17 10.00 3.10
CA ALA A 60 -20.26 10.02 1.65
C ALA A 60 -21.62 9.53 1.13
N ASP A 61 -22.21 8.52 1.80
CA ASP A 61 -23.57 8.05 1.47
C ASP A 61 -24.64 9.09 1.78
N ARG A 62 -24.40 9.99 2.76
CA ARG A 62 -25.34 11.04 3.17
C ARG A 62 -25.22 12.33 2.38
N TYR A 63 -24.00 12.80 2.13
CA TYR A 63 -23.71 14.11 1.56
C TYR A 63 -23.25 14.08 0.10
N GLY A 64 -23.09 12.88 -0.46
CA GLY A 64 -22.58 12.69 -1.81
C GLY A 64 -21.08 12.35 -1.85
N ARG A 65 -20.71 11.51 -2.80
CA ARG A 65 -19.35 11.00 -2.93
C ARG A 65 -18.40 12.03 -3.54
N LYS A 66 -18.89 12.86 -4.46
CA LYS A 66 -18.11 13.93 -5.10
C LYS A 66 -17.54 14.88 -4.06
N ILE A 67 -18.40 15.41 -3.18
CA ILE A 67 -18.02 16.36 -2.13
C ILE A 67 -16.97 15.76 -1.19
N MET A 68 -17.11 14.46 -0.85
CA MET A 68 -16.16 13.78 0.02
C MET A 68 -14.79 13.56 -0.63
N VAL A 69 -14.76 13.29 -1.94
CA VAL A 69 -13.49 13.18 -2.71
C VAL A 69 -12.84 14.57 -2.83
N GLU A 70 -13.59 15.59 -3.19
CA GLU A 70 -13.10 16.98 -3.29
C GLU A 70 -12.55 17.49 -1.95
N ARG A 71 -13.26 17.23 -0.85
CA ARG A 71 -12.82 17.54 0.51
C ARG A 71 -11.48 16.87 0.83
N SER A 72 -11.35 15.57 0.54
CA SER A 72 -10.13 14.81 0.82
C SER A 72 -8.96 15.33 0.00
N LEU A 73 -9.11 15.45 -1.31
CA LEU A 73 -8.06 15.96 -2.19
C LEU A 73 -7.75 17.43 -1.92
N GLY A 74 -8.77 18.26 -1.65
CA GLY A 74 -8.60 19.69 -1.32
C GLY A 74 -7.84 19.90 0.00
N SER A 75 -8.13 19.09 1.03
CA SER A 75 -7.35 19.12 2.26
C SER A 75 -5.87 18.77 2.00
N PHE A 76 -5.59 17.82 1.08
CA PHE A 76 -4.22 17.46 0.72
C PHE A 76 -3.48 18.59 0.00
N VAL A 77 -4.16 19.41 -0.81
CA VAL A 77 -3.58 20.64 -1.39
C VAL A 77 -3.04 21.53 -0.28
N VAL A 78 -3.90 21.85 0.71
CA VAL A 78 -3.54 22.73 1.82
C VAL A 78 -2.43 22.15 2.67
N ILE A 79 -2.52 20.84 2.99
CA ILE A 79 -1.52 20.14 3.83
C ILE A 79 -0.16 20.07 3.15
N MET A 80 -0.11 19.76 1.85
CA MET A 80 1.16 19.74 1.11
C MET A 80 1.76 21.13 0.99
N ALA A 81 0.97 22.13 0.67
CA ALA A 81 1.43 23.52 0.65
C ALA A 81 1.95 23.96 2.03
N ALA A 82 1.20 23.70 3.10
CA ALA A 82 1.64 24.01 4.46
C ALA A 82 2.95 23.29 4.84
N THR A 83 3.12 22.03 4.41
CA THR A 83 4.36 21.26 4.68
C THR A 83 5.60 21.91 4.09
N ALA A 84 5.48 22.67 2.99
CA ALA A 84 6.62 23.39 2.40
C ALA A 84 7.18 24.51 3.31
N PHE A 85 6.35 25.06 4.22
CA PHE A 85 6.69 26.21 5.06
C PHE A 85 6.98 25.83 6.52
N VAL A 86 6.91 24.56 6.89
CA VAL A 86 7.20 24.13 8.26
C VAL A 86 8.66 24.33 8.64
N THR A 87 8.90 24.52 9.94
CA THR A 87 10.23 24.80 10.49
C THR A 87 10.70 23.74 11.49
N ARG A 88 9.83 22.82 11.95
CA ARG A 88 10.15 21.78 12.93
C ARG A 88 9.58 20.44 12.51
N ALA A 89 10.25 19.36 12.94
CA ALA A 89 9.87 17.98 12.63
C ALA A 89 8.42 17.64 13.07
N TRP A 90 8.01 18.07 14.28
CA TRP A 90 6.68 17.77 14.79
C TRP A 90 5.55 18.43 13.97
N HIS A 91 5.80 19.56 13.27
CA HIS A 91 4.82 20.15 12.35
C HIS A 91 4.52 19.20 11.19
N VAL A 92 5.54 18.53 10.64
CA VAL A 92 5.36 17.53 9.58
C VAL A 92 4.49 16.38 10.09
N PHE A 93 4.79 15.85 11.28
CA PHE A 93 4.00 14.79 11.90
C PHE A 93 2.54 15.23 12.10
N ALA A 94 2.30 16.42 12.63
CA ALA A 94 0.95 16.96 12.85
C ALA A 94 0.18 17.09 11.52
N LEU A 95 0.82 17.63 10.48
CA LEU A 95 0.19 17.75 9.15
C LEU A 95 -0.09 16.38 8.54
N ARG A 96 0.77 15.38 8.75
CA ARG A 96 0.53 14.00 8.34
C ARG A 96 -0.63 13.35 9.10
N ALA A 97 -0.78 13.64 10.39
CA ALA A 97 -1.94 13.21 11.17
C ALA A 97 -3.23 13.86 10.62
N VAL A 98 -3.23 15.17 10.40
CA VAL A 98 -4.35 15.87 9.78
C VAL A 98 -4.67 15.29 8.39
N GLN A 99 -3.65 14.96 7.58
CA GLN A 99 -3.85 14.29 6.29
C GLN A 99 -4.60 12.96 6.45
N GLY A 100 -4.25 12.15 7.45
CA GLY A 100 -4.93 10.90 7.77
C GLY A 100 -6.37 11.09 8.20
N LEU A 101 -6.66 12.16 8.97
CA LEU A 101 -8.02 12.51 9.38
C LEU A 101 -8.94 12.81 8.18
N PHE A 102 -8.43 13.48 7.16
CA PHE A 102 -9.19 13.88 5.98
C PHE A 102 -9.09 12.89 4.79
N ALA A 103 -8.31 11.84 4.90
CA ALA A 103 -8.15 10.83 3.85
C ALA A 103 -9.45 10.02 3.62
N GLY A 104 -9.47 9.20 2.57
CA GLY A 104 -10.57 8.29 2.27
C GLY A 104 -11.06 8.33 0.82
N TYR A 105 -10.46 9.15 -0.04
CA TYR A 105 -10.90 9.28 -1.43
C TYR A 105 -10.69 8.00 -2.28
N GLY A 106 -9.78 7.12 -1.90
CA GLY A 106 -9.41 5.96 -2.71
C GLY A 106 -10.55 4.97 -2.95
N SER A 107 -11.30 4.60 -1.90
CA SER A 107 -12.48 3.75 -2.03
C SER A 107 -13.63 4.47 -2.74
N LEU A 108 -13.81 5.75 -2.44
CA LEU A 108 -14.87 6.55 -3.04
C LEU A 108 -14.71 6.70 -4.55
N THR A 109 -13.47 6.87 -5.04
CA THR A 109 -13.22 6.95 -6.50
C THR A 109 -13.52 5.65 -7.23
N LEU A 110 -13.36 4.49 -6.59
CA LEU A 110 -13.78 3.20 -7.14
C LEU A 110 -15.29 3.10 -7.25
N THR A 111 -16.01 3.49 -6.20
CA THR A 111 -17.47 3.49 -6.21
C THR A 111 -18.01 4.48 -7.24
N MET A 112 -17.46 5.70 -7.31
CA MET A 112 -17.84 6.68 -8.34
C MET A 112 -17.59 6.18 -9.77
N ALA A 113 -16.52 5.40 -9.99
CA ALA A 113 -16.24 4.77 -11.29
C ALA A 113 -17.25 3.68 -11.63
N ALA A 114 -17.68 2.90 -10.63
CA ALA A 114 -18.72 1.89 -10.80
C ALA A 114 -20.08 2.53 -11.17
N ASP A 115 -20.45 3.57 -10.43
CA ASP A 115 -21.73 4.27 -10.65
C ASP A 115 -21.80 5.02 -11.98
N SER A 116 -20.65 5.52 -12.47
CA SER A 116 -20.56 6.25 -13.76
C SER A 116 -20.37 5.33 -14.96
N ALA A 117 -20.29 4.03 -14.74
CA ALA A 117 -20.06 3.08 -15.82
C ALA A 117 -21.31 2.90 -16.69
N ALA A 118 -21.15 2.89 -18.02
CA ALA A 118 -22.20 2.47 -18.91
C ALA A 118 -22.57 1.00 -18.66
N GLU A 119 -23.81 0.62 -19.03
CA GLU A 119 -24.27 -0.77 -18.89
C GLU A 119 -23.27 -1.78 -19.48
N GLY A 120 -22.97 -2.83 -18.74
CA GLY A 120 -21.99 -3.86 -19.09
C GLY A 120 -20.52 -3.46 -19.00
N ARG A 121 -20.16 -2.21 -18.66
CA ARG A 121 -18.77 -1.72 -18.58
C ARG A 121 -18.27 -1.45 -17.16
N MET A 122 -19.02 -1.81 -16.14
CA MET A 122 -18.66 -1.57 -14.75
C MET A 122 -17.27 -2.15 -14.39
N ALA A 123 -17.01 -3.40 -14.76
CA ALA A 123 -15.72 -4.05 -14.50
C ALA A 123 -14.55 -3.34 -15.18
N GLN A 124 -14.74 -2.83 -16.39
CA GLN A 124 -13.74 -2.05 -17.11
C GLN A 124 -13.45 -0.71 -16.40
N SER A 125 -14.49 0.01 -15.98
CA SER A 125 -14.36 1.30 -15.29
C SER A 125 -13.63 1.16 -13.96
N ILE A 126 -14.00 0.17 -13.16
CA ILE A 126 -13.31 -0.16 -11.90
C ILE A 126 -11.86 -0.54 -12.17
N GLY A 127 -11.61 -1.40 -13.17
CA GLY A 127 -10.27 -1.84 -13.56
C GLY A 127 -9.34 -0.69 -13.94
N LEU A 128 -9.85 0.30 -14.69
CA LEU A 128 -9.07 1.49 -15.05
C LEU A 128 -8.68 2.32 -13.82
N VAL A 129 -9.59 2.53 -12.87
CA VAL A 129 -9.29 3.26 -11.63
C VAL A 129 -8.31 2.48 -10.76
N GLN A 130 -8.47 1.17 -10.61
CA GLN A 130 -7.52 0.32 -9.88
C GLN A 130 -6.12 0.34 -10.52
N THR A 131 -6.05 0.30 -11.85
CA THR A 131 -4.78 0.43 -12.57
C THR A 131 -4.12 1.78 -12.28
N ALA A 132 -4.88 2.87 -12.29
CA ALA A 132 -4.39 4.20 -11.95
C ALA A 132 -3.88 4.29 -10.51
N GLN A 133 -4.60 3.69 -9.55
CA GLN A 133 -4.22 3.61 -8.14
C GLN A 133 -2.94 2.78 -7.90
N ARG A 134 -2.57 1.90 -8.82
CA ARG A 134 -1.31 1.13 -8.77
C ARG A 134 -0.17 1.84 -9.50
N LEU A 135 -0.44 2.42 -10.67
CA LEU A 135 0.57 3.15 -11.45
C LEU A 135 1.03 4.44 -10.75
N GLY A 136 0.12 5.14 -10.05
CA GLY A 136 0.48 6.33 -9.27
C GLY A 136 1.62 6.05 -8.29
N PRO A 137 1.49 5.09 -7.38
CA PRO A 137 2.56 4.68 -6.47
C PRO A 137 3.83 4.16 -7.14
N ALA A 138 3.73 3.58 -8.32
CA ALA A 138 4.92 3.12 -9.05
C ALA A 138 5.74 4.28 -9.64
N LEU A 139 5.07 5.34 -10.09
CA LEU A 139 5.74 6.50 -10.70
C LEU A 139 6.03 7.63 -9.69
N GLY A 140 5.18 7.78 -8.67
CA GLY A 140 5.29 8.84 -7.67
C GLY A 140 6.70 9.02 -7.08
N PRO A 141 7.35 7.97 -6.59
CA PRO A 141 8.66 8.10 -5.95
C PRO A 141 9.77 8.58 -6.89
N VAL A 142 9.82 8.11 -8.15
CA VAL A 142 10.82 8.60 -9.10
C VAL A 142 10.58 10.06 -9.47
N PHE A 143 9.31 10.46 -9.68
CA PHE A 143 8.98 11.87 -9.88
C PHE A 143 9.34 12.71 -8.66
N GLY A 144 9.02 12.24 -7.45
CA GLY A 144 9.33 12.94 -6.21
C GLY A 144 10.83 13.09 -5.97
N GLY A 145 11.57 12.02 -6.15
CA GLY A 145 13.03 12.04 -6.03
C GLY A 145 13.69 12.97 -7.04
N THR A 146 13.19 12.97 -8.29
CA THR A 146 13.67 13.87 -9.36
C THR A 146 13.35 15.33 -9.03
N LEU A 147 12.10 15.62 -8.64
CA LEU A 147 11.70 16.97 -8.24
C LEU A 147 12.52 17.48 -7.05
N ALA A 148 12.71 16.65 -6.02
CA ALA A 148 13.53 17.02 -4.88
C ALA A 148 14.98 17.35 -5.26
N ALA A 149 15.53 16.64 -6.25
CA ALA A 149 16.87 16.90 -6.76
C ALA A 149 16.98 18.17 -7.62
N LEU A 150 15.92 18.50 -8.41
CA LEU A 150 15.93 19.63 -9.34
C LEU A 150 15.51 20.94 -8.68
N VAL A 151 14.42 20.94 -7.90
CA VAL A 151 13.83 22.17 -7.34
C VAL A 151 14.00 22.28 -5.82
N GLY A 152 14.55 21.27 -5.18
CA GLY A 152 14.72 21.20 -3.73
C GLY A 152 13.48 20.68 -2.99
N LEU A 153 13.70 20.27 -1.73
CA LEU A 153 12.71 19.52 -0.95
C LEU A 153 11.42 20.32 -0.68
N ARG A 154 11.53 21.62 -0.35
CA ARG A 154 10.37 22.48 -0.07
C ARG A 154 9.49 22.69 -1.30
N HIS A 155 10.12 22.98 -2.44
CA HIS A 155 9.38 23.18 -3.69
C HIS A 155 8.73 21.86 -4.19
N ALA A 156 9.34 20.71 -3.92
CA ALA A 156 8.73 19.42 -4.24
C ALA A 156 7.37 19.21 -3.53
N PHE A 157 7.20 19.72 -2.30
CA PHE A 157 5.90 19.72 -1.62
C PHE A 157 4.89 20.66 -2.29
N LEU A 158 5.32 21.84 -2.79
CA LEU A 158 4.43 22.74 -3.54
C LEU A 158 3.99 22.12 -4.87
N VAL A 159 4.89 21.43 -5.56
CA VAL A 159 4.54 20.67 -6.78
C VAL A 159 3.55 19.55 -6.45
N ALA A 160 3.73 18.84 -5.35
CA ALA A 160 2.76 17.84 -4.87
C ALA A 160 1.40 18.48 -4.59
N ALA A 161 1.35 19.67 -3.97
CA ALA A 161 0.12 20.42 -3.78
C ALA A 161 -0.55 20.76 -5.12
N GLY A 162 0.22 21.14 -6.14
CA GLY A 162 -0.25 21.39 -7.51
C GLY A 162 -0.88 20.14 -8.14
N PHE A 163 -0.28 18.96 -7.97
CA PHE A 163 -0.88 17.70 -8.41
C PHE A 163 -2.23 17.42 -7.74
N TYR A 164 -2.34 17.64 -6.42
CA TYR A 164 -3.62 17.49 -5.74
C TYR A 164 -4.64 18.53 -6.20
N ALA A 165 -4.23 19.78 -6.43
CA ALA A 165 -5.10 20.81 -6.98
C ALA A 165 -5.62 20.45 -8.38
N ALA A 166 -4.76 19.89 -9.23
CA ALA A 166 -5.16 19.38 -10.55
C ALA A 166 -6.16 18.20 -10.41
N ALA A 167 -5.95 17.30 -9.45
CA ALA A 167 -6.89 16.21 -9.19
C ALA A 167 -8.25 16.74 -8.70
N VAL A 168 -8.30 17.73 -7.81
CA VAL A 168 -9.53 18.41 -7.38
C VAL A 168 -10.22 19.03 -8.58
N ALA A 169 -9.50 19.81 -9.40
CA ALA A 169 -10.06 20.47 -10.57
C ALA A 169 -10.67 19.46 -11.57
N LEU A 170 -9.99 18.34 -11.81
CA LEU A 170 -10.52 17.28 -12.67
C LEU A 170 -11.82 16.68 -12.12
N VAL A 171 -11.92 16.44 -10.80
CA VAL A 171 -13.14 15.93 -10.19
C VAL A 171 -14.25 16.98 -10.26
N PHE A 172 -13.95 18.22 -9.89
CA PHE A 172 -14.92 19.32 -9.87
C PHE A 172 -15.53 19.60 -11.24
N ILE A 173 -14.69 19.67 -12.29
CA ILE A 173 -15.09 20.06 -13.64
C ILE A 173 -15.73 18.90 -14.41
N LEU A 174 -15.14 17.68 -14.30
CA LEU A 174 -15.48 16.59 -15.19
C LEU A 174 -16.47 15.57 -14.60
N TYR A 175 -16.74 15.64 -13.29
CA TYR A 175 -17.68 14.69 -12.67
C TYR A 175 -18.95 15.41 -12.22
N ASP A 176 -20.08 15.00 -12.79
CA ASP A 176 -21.41 15.43 -12.37
C ASP A 176 -22.15 14.27 -11.69
N GLU A 177 -22.35 14.38 -10.37
CA GLU A 177 -23.04 13.37 -9.57
C GLU A 177 -24.54 13.26 -9.89
N ARG A 178 -25.14 14.32 -10.47
CA ARG A 178 -26.57 14.36 -10.82
C ARG A 178 -26.89 13.47 -12.02
N LEU A 179 -25.90 13.19 -12.88
CA LEU A 179 -26.03 12.33 -14.06
C LEU A 179 -25.86 10.85 -13.74
N VAL A 180 -25.42 10.53 -12.51
CA VAL A 180 -25.15 9.17 -12.08
C VAL A 180 -26.36 8.65 -11.31
N HIS A 181 -27.10 7.73 -11.94
CA HIS A 181 -28.17 7.01 -11.25
C HIS A 181 -27.55 6.09 -10.21
N ALA A 182 -27.76 6.40 -8.94
CA ALA A 182 -27.34 5.56 -7.84
C ALA A 182 -28.04 4.21 -7.96
N HIS A 183 -27.32 3.20 -8.45
CA HIS A 183 -27.71 1.82 -8.22
C HIS A 183 -27.46 1.59 -6.73
N ALA A 184 -28.54 1.66 -5.94
CA ALA A 184 -28.48 1.26 -4.54
C ALA A 184 -28.01 -0.20 -4.52
N PRO A 185 -26.93 -0.55 -3.81
CA PRO A 185 -26.55 -1.95 -3.68
C PRO A 185 -27.70 -2.67 -2.98
N GLU A 186 -28.26 -3.69 -3.63
CA GLU A 186 -29.16 -4.63 -2.98
C GLU A 186 -28.45 -5.16 -1.75
N LYS A 187 -29.04 -4.95 -0.58
CA LYS A 187 -28.56 -5.56 0.66
C LYS A 187 -28.57 -7.06 0.46
N PRO A 188 -27.45 -7.77 0.63
CA PRO A 188 -27.45 -9.22 0.50
C PRO A 188 -28.48 -9.78 1.50
N ALA A 189 -29.48 -10.46 0.99
CA ALA A 189 -30.44 -11.23 1.76
C ALA A 189 -29.74 -12.49 2.29
N GLY A 190 -29.07 -12.36 3.41
CA GLY A 190 -28.39 -13.46 4.09
C GLY A 190 -28.12 -13.06 5.54
N GLY A 191 -28.33 -13.99 6.47
CA GLY A 191 -28.09 -13.78 7.90
C GLY A 191 -26.73 -13.16 8.17
N ALA A 192 -26.67 -12.21 9.11
CA ALA A 192 -25.47 -11.45 9.43
C ALA A 192 -24.33 -12.39 9.88
N ILE A 193 -23.38 -12.63 8.98
CA ILE A 193 -22.14 -13.34 9.33
C ILE A 193 -21.33 -12.42 10.22
N THR A 194 -20.99 -12.87 11.41
CA THR A 194 -20.23 -12.10 12.39
C THR A 194 -18.73 -12.20 12.12
N PHE A 195 -17.97 -11.17 12.50
CA PHE A 195 -16.49 -11.18 12.45
C PHE A 195 -15.91 -12.43 13.13
N ARG A 196 -16.51 -12.85 14.26
CA ARG A 196 -16.04 -14.02 15.03
C ARG A 196 -16.15 -15.34 14.26
N SER A 197 -17.19 -15.51 13.45
CA SER A 197 -17.36 -16.72 12.64
C SER A 197 -16.35 -16.80 11.49
N VAL A 198 -15.95 -15.66 10.90
CA VAL A 198 -14.92 -15.63 9.85
C VAL A 198 -13.53 -15.93 10.40
N LEU A 199 -13.22 -15.44 11.61
CA LEU A 199 -11.94 -15.73 12.27
C LEU A 199 -11.79 -17.22 12.64
N ALA A 200 -12.90 -17.95 12.75
CA ALA A 200 -12.90 -19.38 13.04
C ALA A 200 -12.69 -20.27 11.81
N PHE A 201 -12.65 -19.71 10.59
CA PHE A 201 -12.36 -20.52 9.39
C PHE A 201 -10.92 -21.03 9.43
N GLU A 202 -10.76 -22.27 9.04
CA GLU A 202 -9.45 -22.92 8.98
C GLU A 202 -8.48 -22.11 8.11
N ASN A 203 -7.27 -21.92 8.61
CA ASN A 203 -6.20 -21.14 7.94
C ASN A 203 -6.49 -19.64 7.67
N PHE A 204 -7.67 -19.10 8.03
CA PHE A 204 -7.97 -17.68 7.81
C PHE A 204 -7.02 -16.76 8.57
N LEU A 205 -6.72 -17.07 9.83
CA LEU A 205 -5.77 -16.32 10.66
C LEU A 205 -4.35 -16.38 10.09
N VAL A 206 -3.95 -17.54 9.55
CA VAL A 206 -2.65 -17.68 8.89
C VAL A 206 -2.58 -16.77 7.67
N MET A 207 -3.60 -16.77 6.81
CA MET A 207 -3.63 -15.89 5.64
C MET A 207 -3.67 -14.41 6.03
N SER A 208 -4.39 -14.05 7.08
CA SER A 208 -4.40 -12.69 7.64
C SER A 208 -3.02 -12.27 8.14
N ALA A 209 -2.32 -13.16 8.86
CA ALA A 209 -0.95 -12.92 9.32
C ALA A 209 0.05 -12.82 8.17
N VAL A 210 -0.10 -13.63 7.13
CA VAL A 210 0.73 -13.57 5.91
C VAL A 210 0.54 -12.24 5.18
N ILE A 211 -0.70 -11.81 4.97
CA ILE A 211 -1.02 -10.51 4.33
C ILE A 211 -0.46 -9.35 5.16
N PHE A 212 -0.64 -9.40 6.50
CA PHE A 212 -0.03 -8.44 7.41
C PHE A 212 1.50 -8.41 7.25
N GLY A 213 2.17 -9.58 7.29
CA GLY A 213 3.62 -9.70 7.22
C GLY A 213 4.20 -9.19 5.89
N LEU A 214 3.59 -9.58 4.76
CA LEU A 214 4.00 -9.09 3.45
C LEU A 214 3.81 -7.57 3.31
N GLN A 215 2.68 -7.03 3.80
CA GLN A 215 2.43 -5.59 3.78
C GLN A 215 3.36 -4.84 4.73
N PHE A 216 3.66 -5.42 5.89
CA PHE A 216 4.61 -4.89 6.84
C PHE A 216 5.99 -4.72 6.20
N VAL A 217 6.52 -5.78 5.60
CA VAL A 217 7.83 -5.76 4.94
C VAL A 217 7.86 -4.81 3.74
N ASP A 218 6.79 -4.76 2.93
CA ASP A 218 6.70 -3.82 1.79
C ASP A 218 6.83 -2.35 2.22
N ARG A 219 6.40 -1.99 3.43
CA ARG A 219 6.34 -0.60 3.91
C ARG A 219 7.46 -0.19 4.86
N SER A 220 8.25 -1.12 5.37
CA SER A 220 9.36 -0.87 6.29
C SER A 220 10.48 -0.01 5.68
N PHE A 221 10.66 -0.06 4.37
CA PHE A 221 11.69 0.67 3.65
C PHE A 221 11.47 2.19 3.66
N GLY A 222 10.21 2.65 3.76
CA GLY A 222 9.84 4.06 3.64
C GLY A 222 10.68 5.03 4.48
N PRO A 223 10.75 4.83 5.81
CA PRO A 223 11.48 5.74 6.70
C PRO A 223 13.00 5.63 6.61
N VAL A 224 13.54 4.51 6.13
CA VAL A 224 14.97 4.20 6.27
C VAL A 224 15.76 4.18 4.95
N LEU A 225 15.13 3.85 3.82
CA LEU A 225 15.84 3.68 2.56
C LEU A 225 16.61 4.93 2.09
N PRO A 226 16.07 6.17 2.16
CA PRO A 226 16.82 7.35 1.75
C PRO A 226 18.03 7.64 2.64
N LEU A 227 17.95 7.29 3.92
CA LEU A 227 19.05 7.41 4.88
C LEU A 227 20.10 6.33 4.59
N TYR A 228 19.66 5.11 4.29
CA TYR A 228 20.54 3.99 3.98
C TYR A 228 21.34 4.23 2.71
N VAL A 229 20.70 4.75 1.65
CA VAL A 229 21.38 5.16 0.41
C VAL A 229 22.48 6.19 0.70
N GLY A 230 22.25 7.13 1.63
CA GLY A 230 23.25 8.08 2.09
C GLY A 230 24.43 7.41 2.83
N ILE A 231 24.15 6.42 3.69
CA ILE A 231 25.16 5.63 4.41
C ILE A 231 26.03 4.81 3.44
N LEU A 232 25.47 4.35 2.32
CA LEU A 232 26.18 3.64 1.26
C LEU A 232 27.03 4.57 0.35
N GLY A 233 27.24 5.83 0.75
CA GLY A 233 28.14 6.76 0.09
C GLY A 233 27.51 7.60 -1.02
N VAL A 234 26.20 7.59 -1.19
CA VAL A 234 25.51 8.44 -2.17
C VAL A 234 25.38 9.86 -1.61
N PRO A 235 25.83 10.91 -2.35
CA PRO A 235 25.66 12.30 -1.93
C PRO A 235 24.19 12.64 -1.67
N GLY A 236 23.92 13.44 -0.63
CA GLY A 236 22.56 13.79 -0.21
C GLY A 236 21.68 14.40 -1.32
N SER A 237 22.29 15.14 -2.26
CA SER A 237 21.60 15.69 -3.43
C SER A 237 21.04 14.61 -4.38
N ARG A 238 21.65 13.43 -4.41
CA ARG A 238 21.22 12.29 -5.26
C ARG A 238 20.47 11.20 -4.48
N ALA A 239 20.53 11.23 -3.14
CA ALA A 239 19.92 10.18 -2.33
C ALA A 239 18.39 10.11 -2.53
N ALA A 240 17.71 11.25 -2.67
CA ALA A 240 16.28 11.30 -2.97
C ALA A 240 15.94 10.66 -4.32
N LEU A 241 16.71 10.98 -5.37
CA LEU A 241 16.53 10.44 -6.71
C LEU A 241 16.74 8.93 -6.73
N ILE A 242 17.84 8.45 -6.16
CA ILE A 242 18.16 7.00 -6.13
C ILE A 242 17.14 6.24 -5.32
N SER A 243 16.71 6.76 -4.17
CA SER A 243 15.64 6.15 -3.39
C SER A 243 14.32 6.13 -4.14
N GLY A 244 14.00 7.21 -4.86
CA GLY A 244 12.83 7.28 -5.73
C GLY A 244 12.85 6.21 -6.82
N ILE A 245 14.00 6.01 -7.48
CA ILE A 245 14.19 4.95 -8.48
C ILE A 245 13.98 3.57 -7.84
N LEU A 246 14.61 3.29 -6.69
CA LEU A 246 14.46 2.01 -6.00
C LEU A 246 13.00 1.73 -5.60
N PHE A 247 12.28 2.70 -5.03
CA PHE A 247 10.84 2.54 -4.73
C PHE A 247 10.01 2.30 -5.97
N SER A 248 10.29 3.02 -7.07
CA SER A 248 9.55 2.85 -8.33
C SER A 248 9.85 1.51 -8.99
N VAL A 249 11.10 1.05 -8.95
CA VAL A 249 11.48 -0.29 -9.42
C VAL A 249 10.81 -1.38 -8.58
N ALA A 250 10.79 -1.24 -7.24
CA ALA A 250 10.09 -2.18 -6.36
C ALA A 250 8.59 -2.25 -6.69
N ALA A 251 7.93 -1.10 -6.83
CA ALA A 251 6.50 -1.03 -7.14
C ALA A 251 6.18 -1.58 -8.55
N GLY A 252 6.98 -1.22 -9.56
CA GLY A 252 6.84 -1.74 -10.93
C GLY A 252 7.08 -3.24 -11.01
N ALA A 253 8.13 -3.73 -10.36
CA ALA A 253 8.43 -5.16 -10.25
C ALA A 253 7.31 -5.90 -9.49
N GLY A 254 6.77 -5.29 -8.42
CA GLY A 254 5.60 -5.81 -7.70
C GLY A 254 4.36 -5.94 -8.59
N ALA A 255 4.11 -4.96 -9.46
CA ALA A 255 3.03 -5.04 -10.44
C ALA A 255 3.21 -6.22 -11.42
N LEU A 256 4.43 -6.51 -11.86
CA LEU A 256 4.73 -7.71 -12.65
C LEU A 256 4.48 -8.99 -11.82
N GLY A 257 4.87 -9.03 -10.55
CA GLY A 257 4.57 -10.14 -9.65
C GLY A 257 3.08 -10.40 -9.52
N HIS A 258 2.26 -9.36 -9.33
CA HIS A 258 0.80 -9.46 -9.33
C HIS A 258 0.25 -9.99 -10.66
N HIS A 259 0.75 -9.47 -11.79
CA HIS A 259 0.27 -9.87 -13.12
C HIS A 259 0.55 -11.33 -13.44
N TYR A 260 1.78 -11.80 -13.21
CA TYR A 260 2.18 -13.16 -13.53
C TYR A 260 1.76 -14.21 -12.48
N CYS A 261 1.23 -13.78 -11.33
CA CYS A 261 0.80 -14.69 -10.26
C CYS A 261 -0.23 -15.72 -10.74
N ALA A 262 -1.22 -15.30 -11.53
CA ALA A 262 -2.24 -16.22 -12.07
C ALA A 262 -1.64 -17.32 -12.97
N ALA A 263 -0.60 -17.00 -13.74
CA ALA A 263 0.11 -17.99 -14.56
C ALA A 263 0.93 -18.97 -13.70
N LEU A 264 1.52 -18.50 -12.60
CA LEU A 264 2.25 -19.33 -11.64
C LEU A 264 1.29 -20.25 -10.88
N LEU A 265 0.13 -19.78 -10.45
CA LEU A 265 -0.88 -20.57 -9.74
C LEU A 265 -1.47 -21.72 -10.58
N ARG A 266 -1.39 -21.65 -11.92
CA ARG A 266 -1.72 -22.80 -12.78
C ARG A 266 -0.71 -23.95 -12.70
N LYS A 267 0.51 -23.69 -12.21
CA LYS A 267 1.61 -24.66 -12.16
C LYS A 267 1.92 -25.12 -10.74
N ILE A 268 1.72 -24.26 -9.74
CA ILE A 268 2.04 -24.54 -8.34
C ILE A 268 0.91 -24.05 -7.44
N SER A 269 0.70 -24.74 -6.31
CA SER A 269 -0.33 -24.37 -5.34
C SER A 269 -0.04 -23.02 -4.66
N ALA A 270 -1.09 -22.31 -4.24
CA ALA A 270 -0.97 -21.02 -3.60
C ALA A 270 -0.06 -21.03 -2.35
N PRO A 271 -0.14 -22.02 -1.43
CA PRO A 271 0.78 -22.09 -0.30
C PRO A 271 2.25 -22.22 -0.72
N ARG A 272 2.54 -23.03 -1.74
CA ARG A 272 3.92 -23.18 -2.25
C ARG A 272 4.42 -21.89 -2.87
N LEU A 273 3.58 -21.19 -3.64
CA LEU A 273 3.94 -19.91 -4.23
C LEU A 273 4.22 -18.85 -3.15
N ILE A 274 3.42 -18.79 -2.09
CA ILE A 274 3.63 -17.88 -0.95
C ILE A 274 4.99 -18.17 -0.28
N VAL A 275 5.30 -19.44 -0.04
CA VAL A 275 6.59 -19.84 0.56
C VAL A 275 7.77 -19.41 -0.32
N PHE A 276 7.74 -19.70 -1.63
CA PHE A 276 8.80 -19.28 -2.56
C PHE A 276 8.94 -17.76 -2.62
N ALA A 277 7.81 -17.06 -2.70
CA ALA A 277 7.80 -15.61 -2.70
C ALA A 277 8.40 -15.01 -1.41
N ALA A 278 8.03 -15.55 -0.25
CA ALA A 278 8.58 -15.11 1.03
C ALA A 278 10.10 -15.40 1.14
N LEU A 279 10.58 -16.54 0.65
CA LEU A 279 12.00 -16.87 0.65
C LEU A 279 12.81 -15.96 -0.30
N ILE A 280 12.30 -15.69 -1.51
CA ILE A 280 12.95 -14.80 -2.47
C ILE A 280 12.99 -13.36 -1.94
N ALA A 281 11.86 -12.86 -1.40
CA ALA A 281 11.81 -11.55 -0.78
C ALA A 281 12.72 -11.47 0.45
N GLY A 282 12.78 -12.52 1.27
CA GLY A 282 13.68 -12.64 2.42
C GLY A 282 15.15 -12.60 2.02
N ALA A 283 15.54 -13.29 0.95
CA ALA A 283 16.87 -13.18 0.39
C ALA A 283 17.18 -11.76 -0.08
N GLY A 284 16.23 -11.08 -0.73
CA GLY A 284 16.35 -9.67 -1.08
C GLY A 284 16.57 -8.79 0.16
N ALA A 285 15.77 -8.94 1.21
CA ALA A 285 15.92 -8.20 2.47
C ALA A 285 17.28 -8.49 3.14
N THR A 286 17.78 -9.73 3.08
CA THR A 286 19.10 -10.09 3.57
C THR A 286 20.20 -9.38 2.78
N ILE A 287 20.08 -9.29 1.43
CA ILE A 287 21.02 -8.51 0.62
C ILE A 287 21.03 -7.05 1.07
N TYR A 288 19.87 -6.44 1.33
CA TYR A 288 19.79 -5.09 1.88
C TYR A 288 20.51 -4.98 3.23
N ALA A 289 20.36 -5.96 4.14
CA ALA A 289 21.00 -5.93 5.46
C ALA A 289 22.53 -5.95 5.39
N VAL A 290 23.11 -6.67 4.41
CA VAL A 290 24.57 -6.84 4.27
C VAL A 290 25.22 -5.98 3.19
N ALA A 291 24.42 -5.18 2.45
CA ALA A 291 24.92 -4.37 1.34
C ALA A 291 26.00 -3.36 1.82
N HIS A 292 27.05 -3.22 1.03
CA HIS A 292 28.11 -2.24 1.22
C HIS A 292 28.13 -1.15 0.14
N THR A 293 27.40 -1.37 -0.95
CA THR A 293 27.25 -0.41 -2.05
C THR A 293 25.81 -0.38 -2.55
N VAL A 294 25.43 0.70 -3.17
CA VAL A 294 24.07 0.90 -3.71
C VAL A 294 23.72 -0.09 -4.85
N TRP A 295 24.73 -0.65 -5.51
CA TRP A 295 24.55 -1.62 -6.60
C TRP A 295 23.86 -2.91 -6.14
N TRP A 296 24.12 -3.36 -4.92
CA TRP A 296 23.42 -4.51 -4.33
C TRP A 296 21.91 -4.25 -4.20
N LEU A 297 21.54 -2.98 -3.93
CA LEU A 297 20.13 -2.60 -3.81
C LEU A 297 19.42 -2.66 -5.17
N TYR A 298 20.08 -2.19 -6.25
CA TYR A 298 19.52 -2.31 -7.60
C TYR A 298 19.28 -3.75 -8.04
N LEU A 299 20.14 -4.67 -7.63
CA LEU A 299 19.99 -6.10 -7.91
C LEU A 299 18.86 -6.73 -7.09
N ALA A 300 18.78 -6.43 -5.79
CA ALA A 300 17.81 -7.02 -4.87
C ALA A 300 16.38 -6.48 -5.08
N THR A 301 16.24 -5.19 -5.42
CA THR A 301 14.93 -4.52 -5.50
C THR A 301 13.94 -5.16 -6.46
N PRO A 302 14.30 -5.50 -7.72
CA PRO A 302 13.36 -6.14 -8.64
C PRO A 302 12.88 -7.51 -8.15
N LEU A 303 13.79 -8.32 -7.62
CA LEU A 303 13.49 -9.66 -7.08
C LEU A 303 12.55 -9.55 -5.88
N PHE A 304 12.86 -8.64 -4.96
CA PHE A 304 12.02 -8.33 -3.81
C PHE A 304 10.62 -7.90 -4.24
N GLY A 305 10.52 -6.93 -5.17
CA GLY A 305 9.23 -6.42 -5.65
C GLY A 305 8.38 -7.50 -6.30
N ILE A 306 8.93 -8.28 -7.25
CA ILE A 306 8.20 -9.39 -7.91
C ILE A 306 7.69 -10.38 -6.87
N ALA A 307 8.54 -10.76 -5.92
CA ALA A 307 8.20 -11.74 -4.89
C ALA A 307 7.08 -11.22 -3.97
N ILE A 308 7.16 -9.98 -3.47
CA ILE A 308 6.10 -9.38 -2.65
C ILE A 308 4.78 -9.31 -3.43
N GLY A 309 4.80 -8.87 -4.69
CA GLY A 309 3.60 -8.79 -5.52
C GLY A 309 2.94 -10.15 -5.76
N ALA A 310 3.73 -11.17 -6.13
CA ALA A 310 3.23 -12.52 -6.33
C ALA A 310 2.71 -13.16 -5.04
N GLY A 311 3.45 -13.00 -3.93
CA GLY A 311 3.07 -13.51 -2.60
C GLY A 311 1.77 -12.88 -2.11
N MET A 312 1.59 -11.56 -2.27
CA MET A 312 0.38 -10.86 -1.88
C MET A 312 -0.83 -11.38 -2.65
N THR A 313 -0.75 -11.49 -3.98
CA THR A 313 -1.85 -12.02 -4.79
C THR A 313 -2.17 -13.47 -4.45
N ALA A 314 -1.14 -14.33 -4.30
CA ALA A 314 -1.33 -15.72 -3.92
C ALA A 314 -2.02 -15.85 -2.55
N SER A 315 -1.70 -14.97 -1.59
CA SER A 315 -2.30 -14.96 -0.25
C SER A 315 -3.79 -14.59 -0.30
N TYR A 316 -4.17 -13.58 -1.09
CA TYR A 316 -5.58 -13.25 -1.29
C TYR A 316 -6.33 -14.35 -2.04
N THR A 317 -5.69 -15.03 -2.99
CA THR A 317 -6.29 -16.16 -3.71
C THR A 317 -6.53 -17.34 -2.77
N ALA A 318 -5.53 -17.72 -1.98
CA ALA A 318 -5.66 -18.78 -0.99
C ALA A 318 -6.75 -18.48 0.05
N ALA A 319 -6.83 -17.23 0.51
CA ALA A 319 -7.89 -16.81 1.43
C ALA A 319 -9.29 -16.89 0.79
N ALA A 320 -9.41 -16.56 -0.51
CA ALA A 320 -10.67 -16.64 -1.24
C ALA A 320 -11.21 -18.08 -1.37
N GLU A 321 -10.32 -19.07 -1.38
CA GLU A 321 -10.68 -20.50 -1.43
C GLU A 321 -11.26 -20.99 -0.10
N VAL A 322 -10.81 -20.45 1.03
CA VAL A 322 -11.24 -20.82 2.39
C VAL A 322 -12.54 -20.10 2.80
N ILE A 323 -12.75 -18.89 2.27
CA ILE A 323 -13.90 -18.06 2.65
C ILE A 323 -15.16 -18.49 1.86
N PRO A 324 -16.24 -18.95 2.52
CA PRO A 324 -17.50 -19.26 1.85
C PRO A 324 -18.08 -18.07 1.08
N PRO A 325 -18.81 -18.30 -0.03
CA PRO A 325 -19.35 -17.21 -0.86
C PRO A 325 -20.19 -16.17 -0.09
N ASN A 326 -20.99 -16.61 0.89
CA ASN A 326 -21.81 -15.76 1.74
C ASN A 326 -21.02 -14.96 2.78
N ALA A 327 -19.75 -15.34 3.08
CA ALA A 327 -18.87 -14.67 4.04
C ALA A 327 -17.81 -13.79 3.36
N ARG A 328 -17.73 -13.76 2.02
CA ARG A 328 -16.65 -13.08 1.29
C ARG A 328 -16.52 -11.60 1.63
N GLY A 329 -17.64 -10.88 1.77
CA GLY A 329 -17.61 -9.46 2.11
C GLY A 329 -16.90 -9.19 3.44
N VAL A 330 -17.26 -9.92 4.49
CA VAL A 330 -16.66 -9.79 5.83
C VAL A 330 -15.22 -10.32 5.81
N GLY A 331 -14.98 -11.46 5.16
CA GLY A 331 -13.64 -12.06 5.07
C GLY A 331 -12.63 -11.16 4.38
N PHE A 332 -12.93 -10.65 3.18
CA PHE A 332 -12.05 -9.71 2.49
C PHE A 332 -11.90 -8.38 3.23
N GLY A 333 -12.94 -7.92 3.94
CA GLY A 333 -12.85 -6.76 4.83
C GLY A 333 -11.81 -6.95 5.93
N LEU A 334 -11.78 -8.12 6.59
CA LEU A 334 -10.79 -8.46 7.61
C LEU A 334 -9.37 -8.58 7.03
N LEU A 335 -9.20 -9.21 5.86
CA LEU A 335 -7.91 -9.28 5.17
C LEU A 335 -7.39 -7.88 4.81
N THR A 336 -8.28 -7.00 4.34
CA THR A 336 -7.93 -5.60 4.07
C THR A 336 -7.53 -4.87 5.35
N THR A 337 -8.21 -5.13 6.45
CA THR A 337 -7.84 -4.58 7.77
C THR A 337 -6.45 -5.05 8.18
N SER A 338 -6.12 -6.34 8.01
CA SER A 338 -4.78 -6.88 8.29
C SER A 338 -3.71 -6.17 7.44
N SER A 339 -3.98 -5.94 6.16
CA SER A 339 -3.09 -5.17 5.28
C SER A 339 -2.92 -3.73 5.74
N LEU A 340 -4.00 -3.03 6.11
CA LEU A 340 -3.94 -1.65 6.59
C LEU A 340 -3.20 -1.52 7.93
N VAL A 341 -3.35 -2.49 8.83
CA VAL A 341 -2.57 -2.52 10.07
C VAL A 341 -1.08 -2.70 9.77
N GLY A 342 -0.72 -3.59 8.84
CA GLY A 342 0.66 -3.73 8.35
C GLY A 342 1.21 -2.42 7.78
N LEU A 343 0.43 -1.74 6.93
CA LEU A 343 0.78 -0.45 6.34
C LEU A 343 1.01 0.65 7.39
N ALA A 344 0.23 0.67 8.48
CA ALA A 344 0.31 1.68 9.52
C ALA A 344 1.45 1.41 10.53
N VAL A 345 1.59 0.15 10.97
CA VAL A 345 2.54 -0.24 12.01
C VAL A 345 3.97 -0.31 11.48
N SER A 346 4.14 -0.80 10.26
CA SER A 346 5.45 -1.04 9.66
C SER A 346 6.38 0.18 9.66
N PRO A 347 5.99 1.35 9.14
CA PRO A 347 6.90 2.50 9.14
C PRO A 347 7.29 2.95 10.55
N VAL A 348 6.38 2.81 11.52
CA VAL A 348 6.63 3.15 12.92
C VAL A 348 7.70 2.23 13.50
N VAL A 349 7.52 0.91 13.38
CA VAL A 349 8.51 -0.08 13.84
C VAL A 349 9.84 0.11 13.13
N ALA A 350 9.83 0.28 11.81
CA ALA A 350 11.05 0.52 11.03
C ALA A 350 11.76 1.81 11.43
N GLY A 351 11.01 2.87 11.78
CA GLY A 351 11.57 4.13 12.26
C GLY A 351 12.27 3.98 13.62
N PHE A 352 11.63 3.33 14.58
CA PHE A 352 12.23 3.06 15.90
C PHE A 352 13.41 2.10 15.82
N LEU A 353 13.30 1.03 15.05
CA LEU A 353 14.39 0.07 14.88
C LEU A 353 15.56 0.71 14.11
N GLY A 354 15.25 1.50 13.09
CA GLY A 354 16.23 2.28 12.31
C GLY A 354 16.96 3.34 13.15
N ALA A 355 16.38 3.76 14.29
CA ALA A 355 17.06 4.64 15.24
C ALA A 355 18.30 3.97 15.89
N TRP A 356 18.28 2.65 16.04
CA TRP A 356 19.45 1.90 16.52
C TRP A 356 20.36 1.51 15.36
N SER A 357 19.79 0.89 14.33
CA SER A 357 20.52 0.48 13.14
C SER A 357 19.58 0.33 11.94
N ILE A 358 19.88 1.00 10.85
CA ILE A 358 19.09 0.85 9.62
C ILE A 358 19.13 -0.59 9.11
N ARG A 359 20.27 -1.28 9.25
CA ARG A 359 20.42 -2.67 8.80
C ARG A 359 19.54 -3.64 9.57
N SER A 360 19.24 -3.36 10.85
CA SER A 360 18.36 -4.21 11.65
C SER A 360 16.90 -4.20 11.17
N VAL A 361 16.46 -3.14 10.47
CA VAL A 361 15.15 -3.13 9.81
C VAL A 361 15.07 -4.23 8.75
N PHE A 362 16.07 -4.29 7.87
CA PHE A 362 16.12 -5.32 6.82
C PHE A 362 16.32 -6.74 7.37
N ALA A 363 17.06 -6.87 8.48
CA ALA A 363 17.19 -8.14 9.19
C ALA A 363 15.85 -8.58 9.80
N LEU A 364 15.08 -7.66 10.38
CA LEU A 364 13.72 -7.94 10.84
C LEU A 364 12.81 -8.35 9.68
N ASP A 365 12.89 -7.69 8.54
CA ASP A 365 12.12 -8.03 7.35
C ASP A 365 12.45 -9.44 6.84
N ALA A 366 13.73 -9.80 6.80
CA ALA A 366 14.16 -11.16 6.44
C ALA A 366 13.62 -12.20 7.42
N ALA A 367 13.68 -11.92 8.73
CA ALA A 367 13.14 -12.80 9.77
C ALA A 367 11.61 -12.93 9.67
N ALA A 368 10.90 -11.81 9.45
CA ALA A 368 9.45 -11.83 9.26
C ALA A 368 9.03 -12.66 8.05
N LEU A 369 9.75 -12.54 6.92
CA LEU A 369 9.51 -13.33 5.72
C LEU A 369 9.84 -14.81 5.91
N ALA A 370 10.88 -15.14 6.67
CA ALA A 370 11.18 -16.53 7.07
C ALA A 370 10.05 -17.09 7.96
N ALA A 371 9.53 -16.31 8.89
CA ALA A 371 8.38 -16.68 9.73
C ALA A 371 7.11 -16.91 8.89
N VAL A 372 6.85 -16.06 7.89
CA VAL A 372 5.76 -16.24 6.92
C VAL A 372 5.93 -17.57 6.17
N ALA A 373 7.12 -17.84 5.62
CA ALA A 373 7.38 -19.08 4.90
C ALA A 373 7.21 -20.32 5.79
N PHE A 374 7.68 -20.25 7.02
CA PHE A 374 7.55 -21.33 8.00
C PHE A 374 6.09 -21.55 8.41
N GLY A 375 5.38 -20.49 8.77
CA GLY A 375 3.96 -20.55 9.18
C GLY A 375 3.06 -21.14 8.10
N VAL A 376 3.27 -20.76 6.83
CA VAL A 376 2.51 -21.32 5.70
C VAL A 376 2.85 -22.78 5.47
N ARG A 377 4.12 -23.20 5.64
CA ARG A 377 4.50 -24.62 5.54
C ARG A 377 3.84 -25.47 6.62
N LEU A 378 3.80 -24.99 7.86
CA LEU A 378 3.15 -25.72 8.95
C LEU A 378 1.64 -25.86 8.70
N ALA A 379 0.97 -24.78 8.29
CA ALA A 379 -0.45 -24.81 7.96
C ALA A 379 -0.77 -25.74 6.79
N ALA A 380 0.08 -25.78 5.76
CA ALA A 380 -0.09 -26.67 4.60
C ALA A 380 0.23 -28.13 4.91
N GLY A 381 1.15 -28.41 5.85
CA GLY A 381 1.52 -29.78 6.25
C GLY A 381 0.54 -30.45 7.21
N GLY A 382 -0.33 -29.68 7.86
CA GLY A 382 -1.36 -30.19 8.78
C GLY A 382 -2.63 -30.72 8.09
N VAL A 383 -2.81 -30.50 6.79
CA VAL A 383 -3.96 -31.01 6.03
C VAL A 383 -3.57 -32.35 5.38
N PRO A 384 -4.22 -33.48 5.74
CA PRO A 384 -4.01 -34.74 5.04
C PRO A 384 -4.33 -34.57 3.55
N GLN A 385 -3.39 -34.89 2.67
CA GLN A 385 -3.61 -34.93 1.22
C GLN A 385 -4.58 -36.11 0.91
N GLY A 386 -5.89 -35.88 1.00
CA GLY A 386 -6.79 -36.98 0.77
C GLY A 386 -8.29 -36.72 0.79
N GLN A 387 -8.76 -35.45 0.84
CA GLN A 387 -10.21 -35.21 0.66
C GLN A 387 -10.46 -33.84 0.01
N LEU A 388 -10.23 -33.73 -1.29
CA LEU A 388 -11.04 -32.83 -2.11
C LEU A 388 -12.27 -33.65 -2.55
N PRO A 389 -13.48 -33.34 -2.11
CA PRO A 389 -14.66 -33.90 -2.75
C PRO A 389 -14.75 -33.26 -4.13
N ILE A 390 -14.47 -34.06 -5.15
CA ILE A 390 -14.88 -33.75 -6.52
C ILE A 390 -16.42 -33.74 -6.48
N PRO A 391 -17.08 -32.61 -6.79
CA PRO A 391 -18.52 -32.66 -6.97
C PRO A 391 -18.79 -33.51 -8.21
N ASN A 392 -19.35 -34.69 -7.99
CA ASN A 392 -19.89 -35.51 -9.07
C ASN A 392 -20.83 -34.67 -9.92
N SER A 393 -20.45 -34.48 -11.17
CA SER A 393 -21.30 -34.03 -12.24
C SER A 393 -22.48 -35.01 -12.37
N GLN A 394 -23.62 -34.66 -11.82
CA GLN A 394 -24.89 -35.19 -12.31
C GLN A 394 -25.48 -34.15 -13.27
N LEU A 395 -25.19 -34.30 -14.55
CA LEU A 395 -26.03 -33.77 -15.60
C LEU A 395 -27.26 -34.70 -15.71
N PRO A 396 -28.48 -34.18 -15.63
CA PRO A 396 -29.65 -34.93 -16.07
C PRO A 396 -29.69 -34.93 -17.61
N ASN A 397 -30.10 -36.06 -18.15
CA ASN A 397 -30.38 -36.31 -19.58
C ASN A 397 -31.39 -35.33 -20.16
#